data_0b489fa1bacb1efde94157b0151ac6d7
#
_entry.id   0b489fa1bacb1efde94157b0151ac6d7
#
_cell.length_a   1.000
_cell.length_b   1.000
_cell.length_c   1.000
_cell.angle_alpha   90.00
_cell.angle_beta   90.00
_cell.angle_gamma   90.00
#
_symmetry.space_group_name_H-M   'P 1'
#
loop_
_entity.id
_entity.type
_entity.pdbx_description
1 polymer ?
#
loop_
_entity_poly.entity_id
_entity_poly.type
_entity_poly.pdbx_seq_one_letter_code
_entity_poly.pdbx_strand_id
1 'polypeptide(L)'
;MDLTERFLNYTKFDTQSSEDSTSVPSTPKQMIFAEYLKKELESEGLHDVELDDKGYIYATLPSNIKEEVPTIGFISHYDTSPDCSGTDIKPQIVNNYNGGEILLSEGIISSPKKFPELMHHVGEDLIVTDGHTLLGADDKAGIAEIVQAMCYLRDHKEIRHGDIRIAFNPDEEIGMGAHHFDVEKFGCEWAYTMDGGDIGELEFENFNAASAKITIKGVSVHPGYARGKMVNANALAAEFAQMLPADETPETTEGYQGFYHLLGIQSNIEEARMSYIIRDHDRDTFEDRKRFIKRCTDMMNDKYGEGTVVCELRDQYYNMKEKIDPQMHVIDVVLHAMQACGVAPKVKPIRGGTDGAQLSFKGLPCPNIFAGGVNFHGPYEFVSIQSMQKAMEVIVKICSIVADFNR
;
A
#
# COMPACT_ATOMS: atom_id res chain seq x y z
N MET A 1 19.05 -8.23 -18.67
CA MET A 1 18.07 -9.03 -17.93
C MET A 1 16.70 -8.63 -18.44
N ASP A 2 15.80 -9.57 -18.73
CA ASP A 2 14.43 -9.20 -19.09
C ASP A 2 13.56 -8.97 -17.83
N LEU A 3 12.34 -8.49 -18.03
CA LEU A 3 11.42 -8.14 -16.94
C LEU A 3 11.12 -9.33 -16.02
N THR A 4 10.83 -10.49 -16.61
CA THR A 4 10.48 -11.71 -15.84
C THR A 4 11.67 -12.20 -15.02
N GLU A 5 12.85 -12.28 -15.65
CA GLU A 5 14.09 -12.66 -14.97
C GLU A 5 14.42 -11.71 -13.82
N ARG A 6 14.22 -10.40 -14.02
CA ARG A 6 14.44 -9.35 -13.03
C ARG A 6 13.54 -9.56 -11.82
N PHE A 7 12.25 -9.71 -12.05
CA PHE A 7 11.29 -9.98 -10.96
C PHE A 7 11.63 -11.26 -10.20
N LEU A 8 11.86 -12.37 -10.90
CA LEU A 8 12.25 -13.65 -10.29
C LEU A 8 13.56 -13.56 -9.48
N ASN A 9 14.49 -12.68 -9.87
CA ASN A 9 15.68 -12.42 -9.06
C ASN A 9 15.36 -11.66 -7.78
N TYR A 10 14.44 -10.71 -7.84
CA TYR A 10 14.04 -9.91 -6.66
C TYR A 10 13.30 -10.76 -5.62
N THR A 11 12.50 -11.75 -6.05
CA THR A 11 11.81 -12.65 -5.12
C THR A 11 12.75 -13.52 -4.28
N LYS A 12 14.01 -13.68 -4.67
CA LYS A 12 15.03 -14.43 -3.89
C LYS A 12 15.46 -13.75 -2.61
N PHE A 13 15.19 -12.45 -2.48
CA PHE A 13 15.54 -11.68 -1.30
C PHE A 13 14.36 -11.68 -0.31
N ASP A 14 14.62 -12.10 0.92
CA ASP A 14 13.70 -11.88 2.01
C ASP A 14 13.81 -10.43 2.46
N THR A 15 12.73 -9.69 2.32
CA THR A 15 12.68 -8.24 2.65
C THR A 15 11.53 -7.90 3.60
N GLN A 16 11.01 -8.89 4.31
CA GLN A 16 9.86 -8.72 5.20
C GLN A 16 10.12 -7.63 6.24
N SER A 17 9.18 -6.69 6.36
CA SER A 17 9.16 -5.64 7.38
C SER A 17 8.69 -6.16 8.75
N SER A 18 8.76 -5.33 9.79
CA SER A 18 8.39 -5.71 11.15
C SER A 18 7.75 -4.54 11.90
N GLU A 19 6.49 -4.69 12.32
CA GLU A 19 5.75 -3.69 13.10
C GLU A 19 6.35 -3.46 14.51
N ASP A 20 7.04 -4.47 15.07
CA ASP A 20 7.62 -4.40 16.40
C ASP A 20 8.96 -3.65 16.45
N SER A 21 9.51 -3.28 15.29
CA SER A 21 10.82 -2.62 15.19
C SER A 21 10.71 -1.12 15.37
N THR A 22 11.77 -0.54 15.94
CA THR A 22 11.96 0.93 16.02
C THR A 22 13.09 1.42 15.11
N SER A 23 13.75 0.51 14.38
CA SER A 23 14.78 0.86 13.40
C SER A 23 14.16 1.20 12.03
N VAL A 24 14.92 1.89 11.19
CA VAL A 24 14.60 2.14 9.78
C VAL A 24 15.82 1.77 8.93
N PRO A 25 15.72 0.81 8.03
CA PRO A 25 14.57 -0.09 7.81
C PRO A 25 14.22 -0.91 9.06
N SER A 26 12.97 -1.36 9.14
CA SER A 26 12.48 -2.15 10.28
C SER A 26 13.19 -3.49 10.43
N THR A 27 13.76 -4.02 9.34
CA THR A 27 14.57 -5.24 9.36
C THR A 27 15.88 -5.05 8.57
N PRO A 28 17.02 -5.60 9.06
CA PRO A 28 18.30 -5.46 8.36
C PRO A 28 18.33 -6.13 6.98
N LYS A 29 17.50 -7.14 6.75
CA LYS A 29 17.42 -7.87 5.48
C LYS A 29 16.94 -7.00 4.32
N GLN A 30 16.19 -5.96 4.59
CA GLN A 30 15.80 -4.96 3.60
C GLN A 30 17.01 -4.22 3.01
N MET A 31 18.01 -3.88 3.84
CA MET A 31 19.26 -3.24 3.36
C MET A 31 20.05 -4.13 2.40
N ILE A 32 20.00 -5.45 2.57
CA ILE A 32 20.70 -6.39 1.67
C ILE A 32 20.15 -6.27 0.25
N PHE A 33 18.84 -6.19 0.13
CA PHE A 33 18.20 -5.99 -1.18
C PHE A 33 18.44 -4.57 -1.71
N ALA A 34 18.37 -3.55 -0.87
CA ALA A 34 18.65 -2.17 -1.26
C ALA A 34 20.07 -2.00 -1.82
N GLU A 35 21.07 -2.63 -1.22
CA GLU A 35 22.45 -2.63 -1.73
C GLU A 35 22.59 -3.38 -3.06
N TYR A 36 21.85 -4.48 -3.23
CA TYR A 36 21.79 -5.20 -4.50
C TYR A 36 21.16 -4.30 -5.59
N LEU A 37 20.01 -3.70 -5.31
CA LEU A 37 19.28 -2.86 -6.26
C LEU A 37 20.09 -1.62 -6.64
N LYS A 38 20.76 -0.97 -5.69
CA LYS A 38 21.69 0.13 -5.98
C LYS A 38 22.73 -0.27 -7.03
N LYS A 39 23.40 -1.40 -6.84
CA LYS A 39 24.45 -1.89 -7.77
C LYS A 39 23.86 -2.21 -9.14
N GLU A 40 22.65 -2.73 -9.19
CA GLU A 40 21.95 -2.98 -10.44
C GLU A 40 21.68 -1.68 -11.19
N LEU A 41 21.12 -0.66 -10.53
CA LEU A 41 20.86 0.65 -11.13
C LEU A 41 22.14 1.32 -11.66
N GLU A 42 23.24 1.23 -10.90
CA GLU A 42 24.56 1.71 -11.34
C GLU A 42 25.04 0.94 -12.60
N SER A 43 24.88 -0.39 -12.62
CA SER A 43 25.29 -1.23 -13.75
C SER A 43 24.44 -1.02 -15.00
N GLU A 44 23.17 -0.66 -14.83
CA GLU A 44 22.25 -0.28 -15.91
C GLU A 44 22.49 1.17 -16.39
N GLY A 45 23.43 1.89 -15.80
CA GLY A 45 23.85 3.22 -16.25
C GLY A 45 22.89 4.33 -15.88
N LEU A 46 22.12 4.20 -14.83
CA LEU A 46 21.36 5.30 -14.25
C LEU A 46 22.30 6.27 -13.54
N HIS A 47 21.90 7.53 -13.47
CA HIS A 47 22.68 8.59 -12.86
C HIS A 47 22.22 8.87 -11.42
N ASP A 48 23.10 9.50 -10.65
CA ASP A 48 22.84 9.95 -9.28
C ASP A 48 22.26 8.86 -8.39
N VAL A 49 22.75 7.63 -8.55
CA VAL A 49 22.28 6.48 -7.78
C VAL A 49 22.76 6.61 -6.34
N GLU A 50 21.87 6.83 -5.43
CA GLU A 50 22.16 7.00 -4.01
C GLU A 50 21.30 6.09 -3.16
N LEU A 51 21.90 5.45 -2.18
CA LEU A 51 21.23 4.70 -1.12
C LEU A 51 21.62 5.40 0.20
N ASP A 52 20.63 5.87 0.95
CA ASP A 52 20.85 6.51 2.23
C ASP A 52 20.95 5.50 3.39
N ASP A 53 21.24 5.99 4.59
CA ASP A 53 21.39 5.19 5.81
C ASP A 53 20.06 4.59 6.33
N LYS A 54 18.94 5.02 5.79
CA LYS A 54 17.58 4.54 6.10
C LYS A 54 17.01 3.62 5.04
N GLY A 55 17.79 3.31 4.00
CA GLY A 55 17.38 2.39 2.96
C GLY A 55 16.66 3.02 1.76
N TYR A 56 16.52 4.34 1.70
CA TYR A 56 15.90 4.97 0.54
C TYR A 56 16.89 5.05 -0.62
N ILE A 57 16.45 4.56 -1.77
CA ILE A 57 17.23 4.61 -3.02
C ILE A 57 16.64 5.67 -3.93
N TYR A 58 17.49 6.50 -4.50
CA TYR A 58 17.13 7.49 -5.52
C TYR A 58 18.03 7.29 -6.73
N ALA A 59 17.49 7.47 -7.94
CA ALA A 59 18.26 7.49 -9.17
C ALA A 59 17.58 8.34 -10.24
N THR A 60 18.32 8.67 -11.31
CA THR A 60 17.88 9.52 -12.40
C THR A 60 18.14 8.84 -13.74
N LEU A 61 17.15 8.85 -14.63
CA LEU A 61 17.35 8.72 -16.05
C LEU A 61 17.34 10.13 -16.66
N PRO A 62 18.51 10.65 -17.13
CA PRO A 62 18.60 12.01 -17.66
C PRO A 62 17.78 12.19 -18.93
N SER A 63 17.21 13.38 -19.10
CA SER A 63 16.48 13.79 -20.30
C SER A 63 17.25 13.53 -21.59
N ASN A 64 16.56 13.08 -22.64
CA ASN A 64 17.09 12.96 -23.98
C ASN A 64 16.61 14.08 -24.92
N ILE A 65 15.90 15.09 -24.41
CA ILE A 65 15.41 16.27 -25.14
C ILE A 65 16.02 17.55 -24.58
N LYS A 66 15.91 18.64 -25.33
CA LYS A 66 16.45 19.95 -24.93
C LYS A 66 15.39 20.88 -24.35
N GLU A 67 14.14 20.58 -24.60
CA GLU A 67 13.00 21.33 -24.11
C GLU A 67 12.85 21.13 -22.59
N GLU A 68 12.51 22.20 -21.89
CA GLU A 68 12.18 22.13 -20.48
C GLU A 68 10.76 21.55 -20.32
N VAL A 69 10.69 20.38 -19.72
CA VAL A 69 9.43 19.67 -19.42
C VAL A 69 9.41 19.30 -17.93
N PRO A 70 8.24 18.96 -17.36
CA PRO A 70 8.16 18.52 -15.98
C PRO A 70 9.07 17.33 -15.70
N THR A 71 9.74 17.35 -14.54
CA THR A 71 10.42 16.18 -13.98
C THR A 71 9.40 15.33 -13.25
N ILE A 72 9.27 14.08 -13.63
CA ILE A 72 8.32 13.12 -13.02
C ILE A 72 9.05 11.98 -12.34
N GLY A 73 8.35 11.32 -11.41
CA GLY A 73 8.93 10.21 -10.67
C GLY A 73 8.11 8.94 -10.71
N PHE A 74 8.79 7.80 -10.49
CA PHE A 74 8.17 6.50 -10.21
C PHE A 74 8.75 5.93 -8.93
N ILE A 75 7.88 5.36 -8.10
CA ILE A 75 8.22 4.89 -6.75
C ILE A 75 7.63 3.49 -6.57
N SER A 76 8.37 2.62 -5.90
CA SER A 76 7.91 1.30 -5.44
C SER A 76 8.58 0.98 -4.12
N HIS A 77 7.91 0.19 -3.28
CA HIS A 77 8.53 -0.29 -2.05
C HIS A 77 9.17 -1.67 -2.25
N TYR A 78 10.15 -1.98 -1.45
CA TYR A 78 10.86 -3.25 -1.57
C TYR A 78 10.67 -4.19 -0.37
N ASP A 79 10.05 -3.72 0.70
CA ASP A 79 9.66 -4.63 1.77
C ASP A 79 8.45 -5.49 1.36
N THR A 80 8.27 -6.58 2.06
CA THR A 80 7.11 -7.45 1.93
C THR A 80 6.35 -7.52 3.25
N SER A 81 5.05 -7.75 3.15
CA SER A 81 4.14 -7.78 4.28
C SER A 81 4.57 -8.74 5.40
N PRO A 82 4.41 -8.35 6.68
CA PRO A 82 4.60 -9.26 7.82
C PRO A 82 3.51 -10.33 7.94
N ASP A 83 2.39 -10.22 7.21
CA ASP A 83 1.23 -11.12 7.34
C ASP A 83 1.51 -12.55 6.89
N CYS A 84 2.43 -12.73 5.93
CA CYS A 84 2.82 -14.04 5.42
C CYS A 84 4.33 -14.11 5.23
N SER A 85 4.93 -15.28 5.43
CA SER A 85 6.38 -15.45 5.25
C SER A 85 6.84 -15.09 3.84
N GLY A 86 7.89 -14.26 3.75
CA GLY A 86 8.64 -13.96 2.52
C GLY A 86 10.00 -14.66 2.45
N THR A 87 10.22 -15.68 3.30
CA THR A 87 11.50 -16.39 3.39
C THR A 87 11.52 -17.60 2.45
N ASP A 88 12.56 -17.73 1.64
CA ASP A 88 12.77 -18.85 0.69
C ASP A 88 11.60 -19.03 -0.29
N ILE A 89 11.17 -17.94 -0.91
CA ILE A 89 10.11 -17.91 -1.91
C ILE A 89 10.49 -18.82 -3.09
N LYS A 90 9.57 -19.67 -3.50
CA LYS A 90 9.74 -20.61 -4.63
C LYS A 90 8.75 -20.27 -5.74
N PRO A 91 9.06 -19.29 -6.59
CA PRO A 91 8.17 -18.91 -7.68
C PRO A 91 8.07 -20.00 -8.73
N GLN A 92 6.88 -20.19 -9.28
CA GLN A 92 6.57 -21.13 -10.35
C GLN A 92 5.88 -20.42 -11.50
N ILE A 93 6.21 -20.75 -12.73
CA ILE A 93 5.56 -20.19 -13.91
C ILE A 93 4.51 -21.16 -14.43
N VAL A 94 3.27 -20.70 -14.51
CA VAL A 94 2.13 -21.39 -15.12
C VAL A 94 1.92 -20.81 -16.51
N ASN A 95 2.42 -21.46 -17.53
CA ASN A 95 2.32 -20.96 -18.90
C ASN A 95 0.91 -21.15 -19.46
N ASN A 96 0.41 -20.13 -20.16
CA ASN A 96 -0.86 -20.14 -20.86
C ASN A 96 -2.00 -20.67 -19.98
N TYR A 97 -2.24 -19.97 -18.87
CA TYR A 97 -3.21 -20.39 -17.86
C TYR A 97 -4.58 -20.70 -18.48
N ASN A 98 -5.12 -21.87 -18.20
CA ASN A 98 -6.30 -22.41 -18.86
C ASN A 98 -7.63 -22.16 -18.14
N GLY A 99 -7.63 -21.40 -17.03
CA GLY A 99 -8.82 -21.12 -16.22
C GLY A 99 -9.16 -22.22 -15.20
N GLY A 100 -8.33 -23.23 -15.05
CA GLY A 100 -8.50 -24.32 -14.08
C GLY A 100 -7.84 -24.09 -12.74
N GLU A 101 -7.83 -25.12 -11.92
CA GLU A 101 -7.10 -25.10 -10.64
C GLU A 101 -5.59 -25.17 -10.88
N ILE A 102 -4.83 -24.41 -10.10
CA ILE A 102 -3.36 -24.40 -10.10
C ILE A 102 -2.87 -25.17 -8.87
N LEU A 103 -2.16 -26.27 -9.08
CA LEU A 103 -1.48 -26.99 -8.01
C LEU A 103 -0.20 -26.25 -7.66
N LEU A 104 -0.17 -25.63 -6.48
CA LEU A 104 0.99 -24.89 -5.96
C LEU A 104 2.03 -25.86 -5.36
N SER A 105 1.57 -26.77 -4.51
CA SER A 105 2.34 -27.89 -3.94
C SER A 105 1.41 -29.01 -3.51
N GLU A 106 1.94 -30.10 -2.94
CA GLU A 106 1.12 -31.23 -2.50
C GLU A 106 0.05 -30.78 -1.49
N GLY A 107 -1.21 -30.92 -1.90
CA GLY A 107 -2.37 -30.55 -1.08
C GLY A 107 -2.73 -29.06 -1.06
N ILE A 108 -1.97 -28.17 -1.74
CA ILE A 108 -2.27 -26.75 -1.82
C ILE A 108 -2.64 -26.36 -3.25
N ILE A 109 -3.87 -25.90 -3.41
CA ILE A 109 -4.44 -25.57 -4.72
C ILE A 109 -4.97 -24.15 -4.71
N SER A 110 -4.58 -23.34 -5.68
CA SER A 110 -5.23 -22.07 -6.01
C SER A 110 -6.37 -22.36 -6.99
N SER A 111 -7.59 -22.03 -6.59
CA SER A 111 -8.80 -22.38 -7.34
C SER A 111 -9.60 -21.14 -7.72
N PRO A 112 -10.06 -21.00 -8.99
CA PRO A 112 -10.94 -19.89 -9.39
C PRO A 112 -12.26 -19.82 -8.61
N LYS A 113 -12.68 -20.91 -7.96
CA LYS A 113 -13.86 -20.88 -7.07
C LYS A 113 -13.62 -20.07 -5.81
N LYS A 114 -12.39 -20.06 -5.32
CA LYS A 114 -11.99 -19.30 -4.14
C LYS A 114 -11.41 -17.93 -4.52
N PHE A 115 -10.72 -17.85 -5.63
CA PHE A 115 -10.03 -16.69 -6.15
C PHE A 115 -10.51 -16.44 -7.59
N PRO A 116 -11.69 -15.83 -7.78
CA PRO A 116 -12.30 -15.62 -9.10
C PRO A 116 -11.48 -14.69 -10.01
N GLU A 117 -10.57 -13.88 -9.45
CA GLU A 117 -9.65 -13.00 -10.15
C GLU A 117 -8.76 -13.77 -11.15
N LEU A 118 -8.42 -15.01 -10.85
CA LEU A 118 -7.69 -15.89 -11.76
C LEU A 118 -8.33 -15.98 -13.15
N MET A 119 -9.66 -15.88 -13.22
CA MET A 119 -10.38 -15.97 -14.51
C MET A 119 -10.14 -14.78 -15.44
N HIS A 120 -9.64 -13.67 -14.93
CA HIS A 120 -9.29 -12.51 -15.75
C HIS A 120 -8.01 -12.75 -16.57
N HIS A 121 -7.20 -13.75 -16.19
CA HIS A 121 -5.88 -14.03 -16.74
C HIS A 121 -5.81 -15.31 -17.58
N VAL A 122 -6.97 -15.82 -18.05
CA VAL A 122 -6.99 -17.01 -18.91
C VAL A 122 -6.26 -16.72 -20.22
N GLY A 123 -5.28 -17.55 -20.54
CA GLY A 123 -4.41 -17.39 -21.71
C GLY A 123 -3.11 -16.63 -21.43
N GLU A 124 -2.90 -16.17 -20.22
CA GLU A 124 -1.67 -15.48 -19.78
C GLU A 124 -0.70 -16.44 -19.08
N ASP A 125 0.55 -16.00 -18.93
CA ASP A 125 1.56 -16.69 -18.15
C ASP A 125 1.57 -16.11 -16.74
N LEU A 126 1.35 -16.95 -15.72
CA LEU A 126 1.27 -16.51 -14.33
C LEU A 126 2.51 -16.93 -13.56
N ILE A 127 3.00 -16.06 -12.69
CA ILE A 127 3.98 -16.40 -11.67
C ILE A 127 3.23 -16.57 -10.35
N VAL A 128 3.35 -17.75 -9.74
CA VAL A 128 2.70 -18.13 -8.48
C VAL A 128 3.76 -18.60 -7.47
N THR A 129 3.38 -18.77 -6.20
CA THR A 129 4.24 -19.37 -5.18
C THR A 129 4.02 -20.89 -5.10
N ASP A 130 4.76 -21.56 -4.20
CA ASP A 130 4.49 -22.95 -3.81
C ASP A 130 3.36 -23.09 -2.77
N GLY A 131 2.72 -21.98 -2.39
CA GLY A 131 1.62 -21.96 -1.41
C GLY A 131 2.06 -21.94 0.06
N HIS A 132 3.37 -21.81 0.34
CA HIS A 132 3.90 -21.72 1.72
C HIS A 132 4.37 -20.31 2.11
N THR A 133 4.60 -19.45 1.11
CA THR A 133 5.03 -18.08 1.27
C THR A 133 4.16 -17.15 0.43
N LEU A 134 4.22 -15.83 0.70
CA LEU A 134 3.80 -14.86 -0.31
C LEU A 134 4.74 -14.93 -1.53
N LEU A 135 4.41 -14.24 -2.64
CA LEU A 135 5.25 -14.13 -3.83
C LEU A 135 6.18 -12.91 -3.77
N GLY A 136 5.69 -11.82 -3.18
CA GLY A 136 6.35 -10.52 -3.16
C GLY A 136 6.18 -9.75 -4.47
N ALA A 137 5.11 -10.01 -5.22
CA ALA A 137 4.72 -9.16 -6.33
C ALA A 137 4.37 -7.75 -5.85
N ASP A 138 3.81 -7.65 -4.68
CA ASP A 138 3.67 -6.46 -3.87
C ASP A 138 4.96 -6.24 -3.07
N ASP A 139 5.85 -5.25 -3.41
CA ASP A 139 5.78 -4.46 -4.65
C ASP A 139 7.07 -4.63 -5.50
N LYS A 140 7.68 -5.82 -5.46
CA LYS A 140 8.86 -6.12 -6.30
C LYS A 140 8.52 -6.20 -7.80
N ALA A 141 7.24 -6.38 -8.16
CA ALA A 141 6.80 -6.28 -9.54
C ALA A 141 6.95 -4.85 -10.04
N GLY A 142 6.45 -3.87 -9.29
CA GLY A 142 6.61 -2.45 -9.62
C GLY A 142 8.07 -2.02 -9.70
N ILE A 143 8.94 -2.52 -8.82
CA ILE A 143 10.39 -2.27 -8.93
C ILE A 143 10.93 -2.80 -10.26
N ALA A 144 10.61 -4.04 -10.62
CA ALA A 144 11.08 -4.64 -11.86
C ALA A 144 10.60 -3.89 -13.10
N GLU A 145 9.34 -3.45 -13.08
CA GLU A 145 8.72 -2.66 -14.15
C GLU A 145 9.36 -1.29 -14.32
N ILE A 146 9.60 -0.56 -13.22
CA ILE A 146 10.29 0.73 -13.23
C ILE A 146 11.70 0.57 -13.81
N VAL A 147 12.49 -0.35 -13.28
CA VAL A 147 13.87 -0.56 -13.74
C VAL A 147 13.90 -0.99 -15.21
N GLN A 148 13.00 -1.89 -15.63
CA GLN A 148 12.92 -2.32 -17.02
C GLN A 148 12.49 -1.18 -17.96
N ALA A 149 11.57 -0.31 -17.55
CA ALA A 149 11.16 0.86 -18.31
C ALA A 149 12.32 1.85 -18.48
N MET A 150 13.13 2.08 -17.45
CA MET A 150 14.32 2.93 -17.54
C MET A 150 15.35 2.36 -18.50
N CYS A 151 15.62 1.04 -18.44
CA CYS A 151 16.50 0.36 -19.40
C CYS A 151 15.96 0.49 -20.83
N TYR A 152 14.65 0.30 -21.01
CA TYR A 152 14.02 0.41 -22.33
C TYR A 152 14.17 1.83 -22.91
N LEU A 153 13.87 2.87 -22.14
CA LEU A 153 14.01 4.27 -22.57
C LEU A 153 15.47 4.64 -22.87
N ARG A 154 16.43 4.17 -22.06
CA ARG A 154 17.87 4.37 -22.31
C ARG A 154 18.29 3.80 -23.66
N ASP A 155 17.79 2.62 -24.01
CA ASP A 155 18.17 1.90 -25.21
C ASP A 155 17.41 2.37 -26.47
N HIS A 156 16.22 3.01 -26.30
CA HIS A 156 15.35 3.51 -27.36
C HIS A 156 15.33 5.05 -27.37
N LYS A 157 16.44 5.65 -27.79
CA LYS A 157 16.65 7.12 -27.78
C LYS A 157 15.68 7.90 -28.67
N GLU A 158 14.97 7.24 -29.55
CA GLU A 158 13.89 7.82 -30.37
C GLU A 158 12.63 8.15 -29.54
N ILE A 159 12.47 7.53 -28.37
CA ILE A 159 11.38 7.83 -27.43
C ILE A 159 11.81 9.05 -26.62
N ARG A 160 11.14 10.17 -26.85
CA ARG A 160 11.43 11.44 -26.14
C ARG A 160 10.97 11.36 -24.70
N HIS A 161 11.81 11.84 -23.77
CA HIS A 161 11.48 11.99 -22.36
C HIS A 161 12.28 13.10 -21.70
N GLY A 162 11.71 13.74 -20.67
CA GLY A 162 12.40 14.65 -19.76
C GLY A 162 13.26 13.89 -18.74
N ASP A 163 13.71 14.59 -17.70
CA ASP A 163 14.33 13.92 -16.56
C ASP A 163 13.30 13.04 -15.83
N ILE A 164 13.67 11.79 -15.61
CA ILE A 164 12.84 10.82 -14.87
C ILE A 164 13.57 10.45 -13.59
N ARG A 165 12.90 10.62 -12.46
CA ARG A 165 13.39 10.19 -11.16
C ARG A 165 12.76 8.85 -10.78
N ILE A 166 13.54 7.98 -10.16
CA ILE A 166 13.01 6.75 -9.57
C ILE A 166 13.42 6.67 -8.11
N ALA A 167 12.56 6.13 -7.30
CA ALA A 167 12.88 5.88 -5.90
C ALA A 167 12.32 4.53 -5.43
N PHE A 168 13.05 3.91 -4.51
CA PHE A 168 12.63 2.67 -3.87
C PHE A 168 12.82 2.81 -2.37
N ASN A 169 11.80 2.43 -1.60
CA ASN A 169 11.75 2.67 -0.17
C ASN A 169 11.44 1.42 0.66
N PRO A 170 11.88 1.38 1.93
CA PRO A 170 11.53 0.35 2.89
C PRO A 170 10.19 0.63 3.57
N ASP A 171 9.67 -0.39 4.29
CA ASP A 171 8.68 -0.25 5.37
C ASP A 171 7.32 0.36 4.95
N GLU A 172 6.93 0.23 3.68
CA GLU A 172 5.59 0.62 3.23
C GLU A 172 4.52 -0.19 3.94
N GLU A 173 4.70 -1.49 4.00
CA GLU A 173 3.76 -2.50 4.51
C GLU A 173 3.41 -2.33 6.01
N ILE A 174 4.20 -1.56 6.72
CA ILE A 174 3.94 -1.14 8.11
C ILE A 174 3.58 0.35 8.21
N GLY A 175 3.28 1.01 7.07
CA GLY A 175 2.85 2.40 6.99
C GLY A 175 3.95 3.43 7.26
N MET A 176 5.22 3.05 7.16
CA MET A 176 6.37 3.91 7.47
C MET A 176 7.16 4.34 6.24
N GLY A 177 6.82 3.84 5.05
CA GLY A 177 7.58 4.05 3.82
C GLY A 177 7.77 5.51 3.43
N ALA A 178 6.75 6.35 3.56
CA ALA A 178 6.85 7.77 3.25
C ALA A 178 7.51 8.62 4.36
N HIS A 179 7.74 8.08 5.57
CA HIS A 179 8.12 8.89 6.73
C HIS A 179 9.44 9.66 6.55
N HIS A 180 10.46 8.98 6.06
CA HIS A 180 11.79 9.56 5.84
C HIS A 180 12.08 9.84 4.36
N PHE A 181 11.10 9.65 3.49
CA PHE A 181 11.24 9.98 2.07
C PHE A 181 11.50 11.48 1.90
N ASP A 182 12.59 11.81 1.22
CA ASP A 182 13.02 13.18 0.96
C ASP A 182 12.44 13.67 -0.37
N VAL A 183 11.27 14.34 -0.29
CA VAL A 183 10.56 14.86 -1.45
C VAL A 183 11.34 15.96 -2.17
N GLU A 184 12.07 16.82 -1.41
CA GLU A 184 12.87 17.90 -2.01
C GLU A 184 14.05 17.33 -2.80
N LYS A 185 14.75 16.33 -2.25
CA LYS A 185 15.84 15.62 -2.93
C LYS A 185 15.32 14.83 -4.14
N PHE A 186 14.15 14.22 -4.04
CA PHE A 186 13.52 13.53 -5.16
C PHE A 186 13.21 14.49 -6.32
N GLY A 187 12.77 15.71 -6.03
CA GLY A 187 12.77 16.84 -6.95
C GLY A 187 11.81 16.70 -8.14
N CYS A 188 10.71 15.99 -7.99
CA CYS A 188 9.67 15.82 -9.01
C CYS A 188 8.52 16.80 -8.82
N GLU A 189 7.87 17.19 -9.93
CA GLU A 189 6.63 17.94 -9.87
C GLU A 189 5.45 17.05 -9.43
N TRP A 190 5.45 15.79 -9.85
CA TRP A 190 4.59 14.72 -9.37
C TRP A 190 5.26 13.35 -9.57
N ALA A 191 4.71 12.34 -8.96
CA ALA A 191 5.18 10.96 -9.11
C ALA A 191 4.02 9.98 -9.19
N TYR A 192 4.35 8.71 -9.40
CA TYR A 192 3.42 7.58 -9.38
C TYR A 192 4.02 6.46 -8.56
N THR A 193 3.24 5.88 -7.63
CA THR A 193 3.58 4.59 -7.04
C THR A 193 3.12 3.48 -7.98
N MET A 194 4.01 2.51 -8.25
CA MET A 194 3.69 1.31 -9.04
C MET A 194 3.30 0.17 -8.10
N ASP A 195 2.29 0.41 -7.28
CA ASP A 195 1.90 -0.39 -6.12
C ASP A 195 0.41 -0.76 -6.15
N GLY A 196 -0.21 -0.65 -7.33
CA GLY A 196 -1.59 -1.06 -7.56
C GLY A 196 -1.71 -2.55 -7.88
N GLY A 197 -2.94 -3.05 -7.82
CA GLY A 197 -3.24 -4.46 -8.06
C GLY A 197 -3.33 -4.84 -9.53
N ASP A 198 -4.47 -5.43 -9.91
CA ASP A 198 -4.73 -5.99 -11.25
C ASP A 198 -4.62 -4.96 -12.38
N ILE A 199 -4.31 -5.44 -13.57
CA ILE A 199 -4.15 -4.62 -14.78
C ILE A 199 -5.26 -3.58 -14.97
N GLY A 200 -4.84 -2.34 -15.19
CA GLY A 200 -5.71 -1.20 -15.44
C GLY A 200 -6.12 -0.43 -14.19
N GLU A 201 -5.78 -0.87 -13.00
CA GLU A 201 -6.10 -0.16 -11.77
C GLU A 201 -5.35 1.18 -11.70
N LEU A 202 -6.10 2.23 -11.38
CA LEU A 202 -5.62 3.58 -11.15
C LEU A 202 -6.33 4.13 -9.93
N GLU A 203 -5.57 4.49 -8.93
CA GLU A 203 -6.07 4.85 -7.62
C GLU A 203 -5.50 6.20 -7.19
N PHE A 204 -6.37 7.16 -6.95
CA PHE A 204 -6.03 8.49 -6.45
C PHE A 204 -6.96 8.96 -5.34
N GLU A 205 -7.68 8.00 -4.76
CA GLU A 205 -8.50 8.15 -3.57
C GLU A 205 -8.19 7.03 -2.59
N ASN A 206 -8.10 7.36 -1.32
CA ASN A 206 -7.89 6.40 -0.24
C ASN A 206 -8.69 6.83 1.00
N PHE A 207 -8.79 5.96 1.99
CA PHE A 207 -9.42 6.36 3.25
C PHE A 207 -8.70 7.53 3.92
N ASN A 208 -9.46 8.38 4.62
CA ASN A 208 -8.98 9.09 5.81
C ASN A 208 -8.94 8.08 6.96
N ALA A 209 -7.92 8.13 7.79
CA ALA A 209 -7.65 7.13 8.81
C ALA A 209 -7.32 7.74 10.16
N ALA A 210 -7.94 7.18 11.19
CA ALA A 210 -7.58 7.45 12.59
C ALA A 210 -7.57 6.17 13.40
N SER A 211 -6.83 6.19 14.49
CA SER A 211 -6.91 5.20 15.56
C SER A 211 -7.59 5.81 16.79
N ALA A 212 -8.33 4.97 17.52
CA ALA A 212 -8.89 5.34 18.81
C ALA A 212 -8.51 4.30 19.87
N LYS A 213 -7.88 4.75 20.94
CA LYS A 213 -7.59 3.93 22.12
C LYS A 213 -8.55 4.33 23.22
N ILE A 214 -9.37 3.37 23.66
CA ILE A 214 -10.35 3.56 24.71
C ILE A 214 -9.83 2.85 25.96
N THR A 215 -9.65 3.60 27.05
CA THR A 215 -9.29 3.04 28.36
C THR A 215 -10.46 3.23 29.30
N ILE A 216 -10.94 2.15 29.92
CA ILE A 216 -12.06 2.14 30.84
C ILE A 216 -11.57 1.69 32.20
N LYS A 217 -11.84 2.49 33.24
CA LYS A 217 -11.47 2.21 34.62
C LYS A 217 -12.63 1.59 35.37
N GLY A 218 -12.35 0.50 36.07
CA GLY A 218 -13.30 -0.17 36.93
C GLY A 218 -12.91 -0.09 38.41
N VAL A 219 -13.77 -0.60 39.25
CA VAL A 219 -13.56 -0.75 40.72
C VAL A 219 -13.89 -2.18 41.13
N SER A 220 -12.87 -2.92 41.54
CA SER A 220 -13.03 -4.28 42.01
C SER A 220 -13.39 -4.33 43.49
N VAL A 221 -14.37 -5.13 43.83
CA VAL A 221 -14.73 -5.53 45.22
C VAL A 221 -15.22 -6.97 45.22
N HIS A 222 -15.25 -7.63 46.39
CA HIS A 222 -15.78 -8.98 46.52
C HIS A 222 -17.22 -9.06 45.99
N PRO A 223 -17.55 -9.99 45.08
CA PRO A 223 -18.86 -10.06 44.41
C PRO A 223 -20.06 -10.05 45.37
N GLY A 224 -19.93 -10.68 46.52
CA GLY A 224 -20.98 -10.70 47.54
C GLY A 224 -21.30 -9.34 48.17
N TYR A 225 -20.43 -8.32 47.98
CA TYR A 225 -20.58 -6.98 48.54
C TYR A 225 -20.55 -5.90 47.44
N ALA A 226 -20.75 -6.31 46.19
CA ALA A 226 -20.53 -5.48 45.01
C ALA A 226 -21.60 -4.42 44.76
N ARG A 227 -22.81 -4.59 45.32
CA ARG A 227 -23.94 -3.68 45.07
C ARG A 227 -23.61 -2.24 45.46
N GLY A 228 -23.69 -1.33 44.46
CA GLY A 228 -23.40 0.09 44.63
C GLY A 228 -21.93 0.44 44.83
N LYS A 229 -21.01 -0.53 44.62
CA LYS A 229 -19.56 -0.31 44.80
C LYS A 229 -18.72 -0.78 43.62
N MET A 230 -19.05 -1.96 43.06
CA MET A 230 -18.27 -2.50 41.92
C MET A 230 -18.61 -1.76 40.65
N VAL A 231 -17.58 -1.41 39.90
CA VAL A 231 -17.66 -1.00 38.49
C VAL A 231 -16.81 -2.00 37.69
N ASN A 232 -17.47 -2.83 36.90
CA ASN A 232 -16.79 -3.88 36.14
C ASN A 232 -16.41 -3.34 34.74
N ALA A 233 -15.12 -3.10 34.52
CA ALA A 233 -14.64 -2.57 33.26
C ALA A 233 -14.93 -3.49 32.07
N ASN A 234 -15.02 -4.82 32.25
CA ASN A 234 -15.45 -5.75 31.18
C ASN A 234 -16.87 -5.44 30.69
N ALA A 235 -17.80 -5.20 31.64
CA ALA A 235 -19.19 -4.91 31.31
C ALA A 235 -19.31 -3.56 30.59
N LEU A 236 -18.53 -2.56 31.04
CA LEU A 236 -18.50 -1.25 30.42
C LEU A 236 -17.87 -1.30 29.01
N ALA A 237 -16.86 -2.13 28.79
CA ALA A 237 -16.27 -2.32 27.46
C ALA A 237 -17.29 -2.92 26.47
N ALA A 238 -18.06 -3.91 26.92
CA ALA A 238 -19.14 -4.49 26.11
C ALA A 238 -20.23 -3.44 25.79
N GLU A 239 -20.60 -2.63 26.78
CA GLU A 239 -21.56 -1.52 26.58
C GLU A 239 -21.02 -0.49 25.59
N PHE A 240 -19.76 -0.06 25.73
CA PHE A 240 -19.13 0.88 24.80
C PHE A 240 -19.13 0.35 23.37
N ALA A 241 -18.75 -0.92 23.17
CA ALA A 241 -18.73 -1.54 21.85
C ALA A 241 -20.12 -1.56 21.19
N GLN A 242 -21.18 -1.74 21.98
CA GLN A 242 -22.56 -1.73 21.48
C GLN A 242 -23.10 -0.34 21.12
N MET A 243 -22.42 0.74 21.56
CA MET A 243 -22.81 2.10 21.18
C MET A 243 -22.41 2.45 19.73
N LEU A 244 -21.43 1.75 19.17
CA LEU A 244 -21.03 1.96 17.78
C LEU A 244 -21.98 1.22 16.83
N PRO A 245 -22.22 1.76 15.61
CA PRO A 245 -23.11 1.13 14.63
C PRO A 245 -22.63 -0.27 14.23
N ALA A 246 -23.50 -1.25 14.36
CA ALA A 246 -23.19 -2.66 14.08
C ALA A 246 -23.07 -2.97 12.57
N ASP A 247 -23.62 -2.10 11.72
CA ASP A 247 -23.59 -2.17 10.27
C ASP A 247 -22.51 -1.32 9.60
N GLU A 248 -21.64 -0.70 10.42
CA GLU A 248 -20.51 0.09 9.97
C GLU A 248 -19.18 -0.55 10.41
N THR A 249 -18.99 -1.79 10.00
CA THR A 249 -17.77 -2.59 10.24
C THR A 249 -17.13 -3.02 8.91
N PRO A 250 -15.87 -3.45 8.88
CA PRO A 250 -15.26 -3.95 7.64
C PRO A 250 -16.06 -5.07 6.98
N GLU A 251 -16.71 -5.93 7.79
CA GLU A 251 -17.48 -7.08 7.30
C GLU A 251 -18.83 -6.69 6.69
N THR A 252 -19.30 -5.47 6.94
CA THR A 252 -20.63 -4.99 6.50
C THR A 252 -20.55 -3.84 5.50
N THR A 253 -19.36 -3.37 5.16
CA THR A 253 -19.15 -2.19 4.30
C THR A 253 -18.29 -2.50 3.08
N GLU A 254 -18.56 -1.79 1.98
CA GLU A 254 -17.83 -1.90 0.71
C GLU A 254 -17.64 -0.55 0.02
N GLY A 255 -16.83 -0.49 -1.02
CA GLY A 255 -16.62 0.70 -1.85
C GLY A 255 -16.22 1.91 -1.01
N TYR A 256 -17.00 2.98 -1.07
CA TYR A 256 -16.77 4.24 -0.37
C TYR A 256 -17.27 4.28 1.08
N GLN A 257 -17.94 3.22 1.55
CA GLN A 257 -18.49 3.20 2.89
C GLN A 257 -17.38 3.12 3.94
N GLY A 258 -17.43 4.02 4.92
CA GLY A 258 -16.52 4.05 6.05
C GLY A 258 -16.95 3.10 7.17
N PHE A 259 -16.06 2.88 8.15
CA PHE A 259 -16.31 1.94 9.25
C PHE A 259 -15.59 2.29 10.54
N TYR A 260 -16.03 1.65 11.62
CA TYR A 260 -15.28 1.45 12.87
C TYR A 260 -14.86 -0.02 12.95
N HIS A 261 -13.61 -0.27 13.21
CA HIS A 261 -13.12 -1.64 13.38
C HIS A 261 -12.46 -1.82 14.72
N LEU A 262 -13.03 -2.70 15.55
CA LEU A 262 -12.45 -3.09 16.82
C LEU A 262 -11.34 -4.12 16.59
N LEU A 263 -10.09 -3.70 16.76
CA LEU A 263 -8.92 -4.56 16.57
C LEU A 263 -8.68 -5.50 17.75
N GLY A 264 -9.03 -5.06 18.96
CA GLY A 264 -8.80 -5.89 20.14
C GLY A 264 -9.34 -5.28 21.43
N ILE A 265 -9.56 -6.15 22.40
CA ILE A 265 -9.93 -5.82 23.78
C ILE A 265 -9.03 -6.62 24.72
N GLN A 266 -8.39 -5.90 25.63
CA GLN A 266 -7.71 -6.50 26.78
C GLN A 266 -8.40 -5.98 28.03
N SER A 267 -8.95 -6.87 28.87
CA SER A 267 -9.77 -6.40 29.98
C SER A 267 -9.77 -7.32 31.19
N ASN A 268 -10.00 -6.71 32.34
CA ASN A 268 -10.33 -7.35 33.62
C ASN A 268 -11.38 -6.50 34.35
N ILE A 269 -11.63 -6.75 35.65
CA ILE A 269 -12.63 -5.98 36.41
C ILE A 269 -12.18 -4.52 36.60
N GLU A 270 -10.89 -4.27 36.76
CA GLU A 270 -10.34 -2.95 37.13
C GLU A 270 -10.01 -2.07 35.92
N GLU A 271 -9.70 -2.67 34.78
CA GLU A 271 -9.34 -1.92 33.57
C GLU A 271 -9.73 -2.70 32.30
N ALA A 272 -10.22 -1.98 31.30
CA ALA A 272 -10.35 -2.46 29.93
C ALA A 272 -9.66 -1.49 28.97
N ARG A 273 -8.94 -2.03 27.97
CA ARG A 273 -8.32 -1.30 26.88
C ARG A 273 -8.86 -1.85 25.57
N MET A 274 -9.39 -0.94 24.74
CA MET A 274 -9.94 -1.28 23.43
C MET A 274 -9.19 -0.47 22.37
N SER A 275 -8.89 -1.10 21.24
CA SER A 275 -8.22 -0.46 20.10
C SER A 275 -9.15 -0.49 18.91
N TYR A 276 -9.43 0.69 18.36
CA TYR A 276 -10.24 0.87 17.16
C TYR A 276 -9.43 1.54 16.05
N ILE A 277 -9.74 1.23 14.81
CA ILE A 277 -9.43 2.06 13.66
C ILE A 277 -10.73 2.62 13.07
N ILE A 278 -10.65 3.86 12.58
CA ILE A 278 -11.76 4.62 11.99
C ILE A 278 -11.35 4.94 10.56
N ARG A 279 -12.22 4.67 9.60
CA ARG A 279 -11.97 4.86 8.17
C ARG A 279 -13.18 5.51 7.50
N ASP A 280 -12.93 6.48 6.63
CA ASP A 280 -13.93 7.03 5.70
C ASP A 280 -13.24 7.74 4.54
N HIS A 281 -13.79 7.68 3.32
CA HIS A 281 -13.26 8.41 2.18
C HIS A 281 -13.59 9.90 2.25
N ASP A 282 -14.79 10.23 2.74
CA ASP A 282 -15.23 11.60 2.90
C ASP A 282 -14.66 12.23 4.17
N ARG A 283 -14.09 13.45 4.04
CA ARG A 283 -13.43 14.14 5.16
C ARG A 283 -14.41 14.54 6.26
N ASP A 284 -15.57 15.05 5.88
CA ASP A 284 -16.55 15.55 6.85
C ASP A 284 -17.17 14.38 7.62
N THR A 285 -17.52 13.31 6.93
CA THR A 285 -18.02 12.07 7.54
C THR A 285 -16.97 11.42 8.43
N PHE A 286 -15.69 11.44 8.03
CA PHE A 286 -14.59 10.98 8.87
C PHE A 286 -14.48 11.75 10.18
N GLU A 287 -14.57 13.09 10.12
CA GLU A 287 -14.58 13.94 11.32
C GLU A 287 -15.83 13.69 12.18
N ASP A 288 -16.99 13.44 11.56
CA ASP A 288 -18.20 13.05 12.27
C ASP A 288 -18.05 11.72 13.02
N ARG A 289 -17.39 10.73 12.40
CA ARG A 289 -17.07 9.46 13.05
C ARG A 289 -16.20 9.65 14.31
N LYS A 290 -15.17 10.48 14.22
CA LYS A 290 -14.33 10.82 15.37
C LYS A 290 -15.11 11.53 16.46
N ARG A 291 -15.99 12.46 16.09
CA ARG A 291 -16.89 13.14 17.02
C ARG A 291 -17.86 12.15 17.69
N PHE A 292 -18.36 11.17 16.95
CA PHE A 292 -19.28 10.18 17.48
C PHE A 292 -18.64 9.29 18.55
N ILE A 293 -17.43 8.77 18.33
CA ILE A 293 -16.75 7.94 19.34
C ILE A 293 -16.41 8.74 20.61
N LYS A 294 -16.10 10.04 20.48
CA LYS A 294 -15.96 10.95 21.62
C LYS A 294 -17.28 11.11 22.39
N ARG A 295 -18.39 11.31 21.68
CA ARG A 295 -19.71 11.39 22.33
C ARG A 295 -20.06 10.10 23.09
N CYS A 296 -19.71 8.93 22.56
CA CYS A 296 -19.87 7.67 23.31
C CYS A 296 -19.07 7.68 24.62
N THR A 297 -17.84 8.22 24.59
CA THR A 297 -17.01 8.40 25.78
C THR A 297 -17.69 9.33 26.79
N ASP A 298 -18.19 10.48 26.35
CA ASP A 298 -18.87 11.47 27.20
C ASP A 298 -20.14 10.87 27.85
N MET A 299 -20.96 10.17 27.05
CA MET A 299 -22.17 9.49 27.57
C MET A 299 -21.85 8.43 28.63
N MET A 300 -20.75 7.70 28.46
CA MET A 300 -20.30 6.73 29.47
C MET A 300 -19.82 7.46 30.75
N ASN A 301 -19.10 8.58 30.61
CA ASN A 301 -18.65 9.38 31.75
C ASN A 301 -19.80 10.03 32.49
N ASP A 302 -20.82 10.52 31.78
CA ASP A 302 -22.05 11.06 32.40
C ASP A 302 -22.78 9.96 33.24
N LYS A 303 -22.76 8.72 32.75
CA LYS A 303 -23.45 7.61 33.43
C LYS A 303 -22.66 7.02 34.61
N TYR A 304 -21.35 6.89 34.45
CA TYR A 304 -20.50 6.15 35.38
C TYR A 304 -19.53 7.01 36.19
N GLY A 305 -19.43 8.28 35.89
CA GLY A 305 -18.56 9.27 36.55
C GLY A 305 -17.42 9.73 35.64
N GLU A 306 -17.04 10.98 35.81
CA GLU A 306 -15.97 11.64 35.05
C GLU A 306 -14.66 10.85 35.12
N GLY A 307 -14.00 10.66 33.97
CA GLY A 307 -12.72 9.96 33.86
C GLY A 307 -12.81 8.42 33.94
N THR A 308 -14.03 7.85 34.00
CA THR A 308 -14.23 6.40 33.92
C THR A 308 -13.81 5.87 32.54
N VAL A 309 -14.11 6.61 31.47
CA VAL A 309 -13.72 6.28 30.10
C VAL A 309 -12.85 7.38 29.52
N VAL A 310 -11.71 7.02 28.97
CA VAL A 310 -10.78 7.93 28.29
C VAL A 310 -10.62 7.49 26.84
N CYS A 311 -10.79 8.43 25.90
CA CYS A 311 -10.60 8.20 24.48
C CYS A 311 -9.42 9.00 23.96
N GLU A 312 -8.40 8.33 23.44
CA GLU A 312 -7.27 8.93 22.74
C GLU A 312 -7.43 8.70 21.24
N LEU A 313 -7.64 9.78 20.49
CA LEU A 313 -7.73 9.76 19.02
C LEU A 313 -6.41 10.24 18.42
N ARG A 314 -5.96 9.55 17.38
CA ARG A 314 -4.80 9.94 16.57
C ARG A 314 -5.11 9.76 15.09
N ASP A 315 -5.01 10.84 14.32
CA ASP A 315 -5.06 10.76 12.86
C ASP A 315 -3.79 10.09 12.33
N GLN A 316 -3.94 9.25 11.31
CA GLN A 316 -2.86 8.46 10.72
C GLN A 316 -2.47 9.00 9.34
N TYR A 317 -3.45 9.11 8.45
CA TYR A 317 -3.29 9.65 7.10
C TYR A 317 -4.65 10.16 6.58
N TYR A 318 -4.61 10.84 5.44
CA TYR A 318 -5.79 11.43 4.82
C TYR A 318 -5.94 11.00 3.36
N ASN A 319 -7.12 11.23 2.78
CA ASN A 319 -7.42 10.92 1.40
C ASN A 319 -6.60 11.82 0.46
N MET A 320 -5.73 11.21 -0.36
CA MET A 320 -4.87 11.92 -1.31
C MET A 320 -5.64 12.70 -2.36
N LYS A 321 -6.93 12.37 -2.60
CA LYS A 321 -7.79 13.11 -3.53
C LYS A 321 -7.76 14.62 -3.28
N GLU A 322 -7.71 15.05 -2.03
CA GLU A 322 -7.61 16.48 -1.67
C GLU A 322 -6.40 17.18 -2.31
N LYS A 323 -5.33 16.42 -2.58
CA LYS A 323 -4.08 16.90 -3.18
C LYS A 323 -4.01 16.68 -4.68
N ILE A 324 -4.72 15.67 -5.19
CA ILE A 324 -4.74 15.32 -6.61
C ILE A 324 -5.77 16.15 -7.37
N ASP A 325 -6.97 16.41 -6.83
CA ASP A 325 -8.04 17.17 -7.49
C ASP A 325 -7.59 18.52 -8.09
N PRO A 326 -6.73 19.32 -7.43
CA PRO A 326 -6.23 20.56 -8.04
C PRO A 326 -5.29 20.33 -9.24
N GLN A 327 -4.85 19.10 -9.47
CA GLN A 327 -3.81 18.74 -10.44
C GLN A 327 -4.20 17.51 -11.29
N MET A 328 -5.46 17.45 -11.73
CA MET A 328 -6.02 16.30 -12.46
C MET A 328 -5.26 15.94 -13.75
N HIS A 329 -4.42 16.83 -14.29
CA HIS A 329 -3.54 16.49 -15.41
C HIS A 329 -2.61 15.30 -15.11
N VAL A 330 -2.26 15.06 -13.84
CA VAL A 330 -1.48 13.91 -13.39
C VAL A 330 -2.23 12.60 -13.68
N ILE A 331 -3.54 12.60 -13.47
CA ILE A 331 -4.42 11.47 -13.75
C ILE A 331 -4.69 11.33 -15.25
N ASP A 332 -4.93 12.45 -15.96
CA ASP A 332 -5.19 12.46 -17.41
C ASP A 332 -4.01 11.84 -18.19
N VAL A 333 -2.77 12.10 -17.77
CA VAL A 333 -1.56 11.48 -18.35
C VAL A 333 -1.63 9.96 -18.28
N VAL A 334 -1.96 9.40 -17.10
CA VAL A 334 -2.05 7.94 -16.91
C VAL A 334 -3.18 7.36 -17.73
N LEU A 335 -4.36 7.98 -17.73
CA LEU A 335 -5.51 7.53 -18.51
C LEU A 335 -5.19 7.45 -20.01
N HIS A 336 -4.53 8.49 -20.56
CA HIS A 336 -4.09 8.49 -21.94
C HIS A 336 -3.00 7.43 -22.22
N ALA A 337 -2.06 7.26 -21.30
CA ALA A 337 -1.01 6.25 -21.43
C ALA A 337 -1.59 4.82 -21.44
N MET A 338 -2.47 4.50 -20.50
CA MET A 338 -3.17 3.21 -20.46
C MET A 338 -3.93 2.94 -21.75
N GLN A 339 -4.75 3.90 -22.20
CA GLN A 339 -5.50 3.77 -23.47
C GLN A 339 -4.58 3.53 -24.67
N ALA A 340 -3.47 4.29 -24.76
CA ALA A 340 -2.49 4.14 -25.84
C ALA A 340 -1.79 2.76 -25.82
N CYS A 341 -1.64 2.15 -24.65
CA CYS A 341 -1.09 0.80 -24.45
C CYS A 341 -2.15 -0.31 -24.59
N GLY A 342 -3.41 0.03 -24.90
CA GLY A 342 -4.51 -0.93 -25.01
C GLY A 342 -4.98 -1.48 -23.66
N VAL A 343 -4.71 -0.76 -22.58
CA VAL A 343 -5.17 -1.08 -21.21
C VAL A 343 -6.44 -0.29 -20.91
N ALA A 344 -7.49 -0.97 -20.48
CA ALA A 344 -8.73 -0.33 -20.04
C ALA A 344 -8.56 0.18 -18.60
N PRO A 345 -8.64 1.51 -18.35
CA PRO A 345 -8.51 2.03 -16.99
C PRO A 345 -9.64 1.56 -16.06
N LYS A 346 -9.30 1.18 -14.85
CA LYS A 346 -10.20 0.80 -13.76
C LYS A 346 -9.93 1.75 -12.58
N VAL A 347 -10.59 2.90 -12.58
CA VAL A 347 -10.46 3.86 -11.48
C VAL A 347 -11.25 3.36 -10.28
N LYS A 348 -10.61 3.17 -9.15
CA LYS A 348 -11.23 2.73 -7.89
C LYS A 348 -10.57 3.40 -6.68
N PRO A 349 -11.29 3.52 -5.55
CA PRO A 349 -10.69 3.98 -4.30
C PRO A 349 -9.96 2.85 -3.59
N ILE A 350 -8.89 3.20 -2.88
CA ILE A 350 -8.18 2.29 -1.98
C ILE A 350 -8.89 2.27 -0.62
N ARG A 351 -9.21 1.09 -0.11
CA ARG A 351 -9.77 0.91 1.24
C ARG A 351 -8.69 0.74 2.31
N GLY A 352 -7.60 1.46 2.18
CA GLY A 352 -6.42 1.47 3.04
C GLY A 352 -5.67 2.79 2.89
N GLY A 353 -4.38 2.76 3.22
CA GLY A 353 -3.42 3.83 2.95
C GLY A 353 -2.36 3.32 1.99
N THR A 354 -1.57 4.21 1.42
CA THR A 354 -0.38 3.92 0.62
C THR A 354 0.66 5.00 0.84
N ASP A 355 1.89 4.75 0.45
CA ASP A 355 2.94 5.77 0.43
C ASP A 355 2.54 6.97 -0.44
N GLY A 356 1.88 6.74 -1.57
CA GLY A 356 1.39 7.79 -2.46
C GLY A 356 0.46 8.79 -1.76
N ALA A 357 -0.39 8.31 -0.84
CA ALA A 357 -1.24 9.16 -0.04
C ALA A 357 -0.43 10.08 0.87
N GLN A 358 0.54 9.51 1.60
CA GLN A 358 1.39 10.29 2.52
C GLN A 358 2.29 11.27 1.76
N LEU A 359 2.88 10.84 0.63
CA LEU A 359 3.71 11.68 -0.24
C LEU A 359 2.92 12.86 -0.81
N SER A 360 1.67 12.64 -1.20
CA SER A 360 0.77 13.70 -1.68
C SER A 360 0.59 14.80 -0.62
N PHE A 361 0.48 14.44 0.66
CA PHE A 361 0.42 15.42 1.76
C PHE A 361 1.77 16.04 2.09
N LYS A 362 2.90 15.44 1.68
CA LYS A 362 4.23 16.06 1.74
C LYS A 362 4.52 17.01 0.57
N GLY A 363 3.56 17.21 -0.33
CA GLY A 363 3.68 18.13 -1.47
C GLY A 363 4.09 17.48 -2.79
N LEU A 364 4.13 16.15 -2.86
CA LEU A 364 4.38 15.39 -4.08
C LEU A 364 3.10 14.65 -4.49
N PRO A 365 2.27 15.17 -5.40
CA PRO A 365 1.11 14.45 -5.92
C PRO A 365 1.54 13.09 -6.47
N CYS A 366 0.98 12.01 -5.89
CA CYS A 366 1.48 10.66 -6.15
C CYS A 366 0.34 9.62 -6.16
N PRO A 367 -0.42 9.53 -7.26
CA PRO A 367 -1.42 8.48 -7.43
C PRO A 367 -0.76 7.12 -7.65
N ASN A 368 -1.55 6.06 -7.46
CA ASN A 368 -1.12 4.67 -7.54
C ASN A 368 -1.55 4.04 -8.86
N ILE A 369 -0.64 3.33 -9.53
CA ILE A 369 -0.85 2.64 -10.80
C ILE A 369 -0.63 1.13 -10.58
N PHE A 370 -1.36 0.30 -11.31
CA PHE A 370 -1.26 -1.15 -11.23
C PHE A 370 0.17 -1.67 -11.50
N ALA A 371 0.55 -2.70 -10.74
CA ALA A 371 1.72 -3.53 -10.98
C ALA A 371 1.36 -4.97 -11.44
N GLY A 372 0.09 -5.28 -11.57
CA GLY A 372 -0.42 -6.53 -12.12
C GLY A 372 -0.42 -7.71 -11.15
N GLY A 373 -0.07 -7.51 -9.88
CA GLY A 373 -0.17 -8.52 -8.85
C GLY A 373 -1.58 -8.64 -8.28
N VAL A 374 -1.90 -9.80 -7.73
CA VAL A 374 -3.23 -10.13 -7.20
C VAL A 374 -3.09 -11.04 -5.98
N ASN A 375 -4.06 -10.97 -5.05
CA ASN A 375 -4.12 -11.77 -3.83
C ASN A 375 -2.91 -11.56 -2.90
N PHE A 376 -2.53 -10.32 -2.71
CA PHE A 376 -1.39 -9.88 -1.90
C PHE A 376 -1.43 -10.40 -0.46
N HIS A 377 -0.29 -10.30 0.24
CA HIS A 377 -0.11 -10.63 1.65
C HIS A 377 -0.39 -12.10 2.01
N GLY A 378 -0.41 -13.00 1.03
CA GLY A 378 -0.76 -14.39 1.27
C GLY A 378 -0.15 -15.41 0.32
N PRO A 379 -0.32 -16.71 0.62
CA PRO A 379 0.30 -17.79 -0.14
C PRO A 379 -0.38 -18.08 -1.49
N TYR A 380 -1.43 -17.34 -1.84
CA TYR A 380 -2.12 -17.43 -3.12
C TYR A 380 -1.87 -16.22 -4.01
N GLU A 381 -0.89 -15.40 -3.63
CA GLU A 381 -0.42 -14.26 -4.41
C GLU A 381 0.11 -14.74 -5.77
N PHE A 382 -0.22 -14.00 -6.81
CA PHE A 382 0.28 -14.24 -8.16
C PHE A 382 0.42 -12.93 -8.94
N VAL A 383 1.19 -12.96 -10.02
CA VAL A 383 1.29 -11.87 -10.98
C VAL A 383 1.28 -12.40 -12.40
N SER A 384 0.60 -11.71 -13.32
CA SER A 384 0.64 -12.01 -14.75
C SER A 384 1.86 -11.36 -15.40
N ILE A 385 2.64 -12.15 -16.16
CA ILE A 385 3.78 -11.64 -16.93
C ILE A 385 3.32 -10.59 -17.95
N GLN A 386 2.17 -10.79 -18.58
CA GLN A 386 1.61 -9.86 -19.54
C GLN A 386 1.13 -8.57 -18.87
N SER A 387 0.58 -8.66 -17.67
CA SER A 387 0.21 -7.47 -16.88
C SER A 387 1.43 -6.64 -16.48
N MET A 388 2.53 -7.27 -16.05
CA MET A 388 3.80 -6.59 -15.77
C MET A 388 4.37 -5.91 -17.01
N GLN A 389 4.31 -6.58 -18.19
CA GLN A 389 4.74 -5.97 -19.46
C GLN A 389 3.92 -4.73 -19.78
N LYS A 390 2.60 -4.79 -19.57
CA LYS A 390 1.71 -3.63 -19.77
C LYS A 390 1.99 -2.49 -18.79
N ALA A 391 2.29 -2.78 -17.54
CA ALA A 391 2.68 -1.76 -16.57
C ALA A 391 3.97 -1.04 -17.01
N MET A 392 4.99 -1.80 -17.42
CA MET A 392 6.23 -1.25 -17.99
C MET A 392 5.96 -0.39 -19.24
N GLU A 393 5.10 -0.85 -20.17
CA GLU A 393 4.72 -0.08 -21.37
C GLU A 393 4.01 1.24 -21.00
N VAL A 394 3.14 1.21 -19.95
CA VAL A 394 2.44 2.41 -19.44
C VAL A 394 3.44 3.41 -18.86
N ILE A 395 4.43 2.96 -18.07
CA ILE A 395 5.52 3.84 -17.58
C ILE A 395 6.21 4.55 -18.74
N VAL A 396 6.66 3.80 -19.75
CA VAL A 396 7.32 4.34 -20.94
C VAL A 396 6.43 5.35 -21.65
N LYS A 397 5.13 5.04 -21.76
CA LYS A 397 4.17 5.93 -22.44
C LYS A 397 3.90 7.21 -21.66
N ILE A 398 3.81 7.15 -20.33
CA ILE A 398 3.71 8.32 -19.45
C ILE A 398 4.90 9.26 -19.72
N CYS A 399 6.12 8.73 -19.70
CA CYS A 399 7.34 9.51 -19.97
C CYS A 399 7.30 10.21 -21.33
N SER A 400 6.84 9.49 -22.35
CA SER A 400 6.70 10.05 -23.72
C SER A 400 5.62 11.14 -23.81
N ILE A 401 4.49 10.98 -23.13
CA ILE A 401 3.41 11.98 -23.11
C ILE A 401 3.89 13.27 -22.41
N VAL A 402 4.58 13.13 -21.28
CA VAL A 402 5.08 14.28 -20.51
C VAL A 402 6.16 15.04 -21.27
N ALA A 403 6.92 14.40 -22.16
CA ALA A 403 7.89 15.06 -23.03
C ALA A 403 7.27 16.10 -23.98
N ASP A 404 5.97 16.01 -24.23
CA ASP A 404 5.23 16.96 -25.08
C ASP A 404 4.49 18.04 -24.26
N PHE A 405 4.65 18.05 -22.94
CA PHE A 405 4.10 19.13 -22.09
C PHE A 405 4.98 20.37 -22.23
N ASN A 406 4.38 21.43 -22.76
CA ASN A 406 5.02 22.73 -22.73
C ASN A 406 4.84 23.35 -21.35
N ARG A 407 5.94 23.80 -20.73
CA ARG A 407 5.90 24.65 -19.54
C ARG A 407 5.40 26.05 -19.86
#